data_f1ea961f0bb2119b9dcb8adaa590dcfe
#
_entry.id   f1ea961f0bb2119b9dcb8adaa590dcfe
#
_cell.length_a   1.000
_cell.length_b   1.000
_cell.length_c   1.000
_cell.angle_alpha   90.00
_cell.angle_beta   90.00
_cell.angle_gamma   90.00
#
_symmetry.space_group_name_H-M   'P 1'
#
loop_
_entity.id
_entity.type
_entity.pdbx_description
1 polymer ?
#
loop_
_entity_poly.entity_id
_entity_poly.type
_entity_poly.pdbx_seq_one_letter_code
_entity_poly.pdbx_strand_id
1 'polypeptide(L)'
;MKTVQIKNITVGEGAPKIIVSLMAKDLAAVKSEAAAYAAADFDILEWRGDHFAAVTDSAAVLEALKTLRAAFPNKPILFTFRSKHEGGEAELTDDDYIALNIAVAETGLVD
;
A
#
# COMPACT_ATOMS: atom_id res chain seq x y z
N MET A 1 -10.73 12.68 21.95
CA MET A 1 -9.91 12.49 20.75
C MET A 1 -10.80 12.05 19.59
N LYS A 2 -10.58 12.63 18.42
CA LYS A 2 -11.29 12.18 17.22
C LYS A 2 -10.69 10.86 16.74
N THR A 3 -11.56 9.96 16.31
CA THR A 3 -11.15 8.68 15.74
C THR A 3 -11.37 8.69 14.23
N VAL A 4 -10.69 7.78 13.53
CA VAL A 4 -10.85 7.58 12.09
C VAL A 4 -11.29 6.15 11.85
N GLN A 5 -12.39 5.98 11.14
CA GLN A 5 -12.90 4.67 10.77
C GLN A 5 -12.45 4.32 9.34
N ILE A 6 -11.71 3.22 9.18
CA ILE A 6 -11.28 2.71 7.89
C ILE A 6 -11.72 1.26 7.82
N LYS A 7 -12.72 0.95 6.97
CA LYS A 7 -13.35 -0.37 6.95
C LYS A 7 -13.81 -0.77 8.37
N ASN A 8 -13.33 -1.89 8.87
CA ASN A 8 -13.67 -2.40 10.20
C ASN A 8 -12.67 -1.99 11.29
N ILE A 9 -11.74 -1.10 10.97
CA ILE A 9 -10.70 -0.65 11.91
C ILE A 9 -11.02 0.77 12.36
N THR A 10 -10.98 1.00 13.67
CA THR A 10 -11.12 2.33 14.28
C THR A 10 -9.76 2.75 14.83
N VAL A 11 -9.14 3.75 14.19
CA VAL A 11 -7.86 4.31 14.62
C VAL A 11 -8.12 5.43 15.64
N GLY A 12 -7.43 5.38 16.75
CA GLY A 12 -7.52 6.41 17.80
C GLY A 12 -8.27 5.97 19.06
N GLU A 13 -8.70 4.73 19.12
CA GLU A 13 -9.29 4.16 20.33
C GLU A 13 -8.91 2.68 20.46
N GLY A 14 -9.02 2.12 21.65
CA GLY A 14 -8.65 0.73 21.95
C GLY A 14 -7.15 0.52 21.89
N ALA A 15 -6.73 -0.71 21.62
CA ALA A 15 -5.32 -1.03 21.47
C ALA A 15 -4.72 -0.35 20.22
N PRO A 16 -3.43 0.02 20.25
CA PRO A 16 -2.76 0.56 19.06
C PRO A 16 -2.89 -0.39 17.87
N LYS A 17 -3.10 0.17 16.69
CA LYS A 17 -3.21 -0.63 15.47
C LYS A 17 -1.83 -0.95 14.93
N ILE A 18 -1.70 -2.14 14.34
CA ILE A 18 -0.44 -2.64 13.78
C ILE A 18 -0.49 -2.49 12.27
N ILE A 19 0.49 -1.79 11.72
CA ILE A 19 0.69 -1.65 10.28
C ILE A 19 1.90 -2.47 9.88
N VAL A 20 1.76 -3.32 8.87
CA VAL A 20 2.91 -4.02 8.28
C VAL A 20 3.14 -3.48 6.87
N SER A 21 4.41 -3.34 6.51
CA SER A 21 4.81 -2.79 5.21
C SER A 21 5.21 -3.92 4.26
N LEU A 22 4.65 -3.88 3.05
CA LEU A 22 5.00 -4.78 1.97
C LEU A 22 5.89 -3.99 1.00
N MET A 23 7.11 -4.49 0.77
CA MET A 23 8.17 -3.79 0.03
C MET A 23 8.64 -4.61 -1.17
N ALA A 24 7.70 -5.20 -1.89
CA ALA A 24 7.97 -6.05 -3.03
C ALA A 24 8.50 -5.27 -4.24
N LYS A 25 9.51 -5.82 -4.91
CA LYS A 25 10.14 -5.16 -6.06
C LYS A 25 9.41 -5.42 -7.39
N ASP A 26 8.61 -6.48 -7.47
CA ASP A 26 7.89 -6.86 -8.69
C ASP A 26 6.60 -7.61 -8.33
N LEU A 27 5.80 -7.96 -9.34
CA LEU A 27 4.51 -8.61 -9.12
C LEU A 27 4.67 -10.00 -8.47
N ALA A 28 5.70 -10.75 -8.84
CA ALA A 28 5.95 -12.07 -8.24
C ALA A 28 6.23 -11.93 -6.74
N ALA A 29 7.03 -10.92 -6.36
CA ALA A 29 7.31 -10.62 -4.95
C ALA A 29 6.05 -10.12 -4.22
N VAL A 30 5.19 -9.34 -4.88
CA VAL A 30 3.90 -8.92 -4.30
C VAL A 30 3.08 -10.14 -3.91
N LYS A 31 2.95 -11.10 -4.82
CA LYS A 31 2.20 -12.33 -4.57
C LYS A 31 2.80 -13.17 -3.44
N SER A 32 4.13 -13.31 -3.45
CA SER A 32 4.86 -14.09 -2.45
C SER A 32 4.75 -13.46 -1.06
N GLU A 33 4.95 -12.15 -0.94
CA GLU A 33 4.86 -11.45 0.35
C GLU A 33 3.42 -11.40 0.86
N ALA A 34 2.45 -11.22 -0.03
CA ALA A 34 1.03 -11.25 0.35
C ALA A 34 0.66 -12.62 0.94
N ALA A 35 1.13 -13.71 0.33
CA ALA A 35 0.90 -15.05 0.85
C ALA A 35 1.55 -15.25 2.22
N ALA A 36 2.76 -14.74 2.42
CA ALA A 36 3.45 -14.80 3.70
C ALA A 36 2.70 -13.99 4.78
N TYR A 37 2.18 -12.81 4.42
CA TYR A 37 1.47 -11.95 5.37
C TYR A 37 0.03 -12.41 5.65
N ALA A 38 -0.54 -13.27 4.84
CA ALA A 38 -1.90 -13.76 5.02
C ALA A 38 -2.10 -14.45 6.38
N ALA A 39 -1.04 -15.07 6.92
CA ALA A 39 -1.07 -15.73 8.22
C ALA A 39 -0.65 -14.82 9.39
N ALA A 40 -0.23 -13.58 9.11
CA ALA A 40 0.21 -12.65 10.15
C ALA A 40 -0.98 -11.91 10.77
N ASP A 41 -0.82 -11.56 12.04
CA ASP A 41 -1.83 -10.79 12.78
C ASP A 41 -1.48 -9.30 12.72
N PHE A 42 -2.21 -8.54 11.90
CA PHE A 42 -2.04 -7.10 11.76
C PHE A 42 -3.36 -6.44 11.35
N ASP A 43 -3.41 -5.11 11.46
CA ASP A 43 -4.63 -4.36 11.18
C ASP A 43 -4.64 -3.72 9.81
N ILE A 44 -3.55 -3.13 9.38
CA ILE A 44 -3.44 -2.33 8.15
C ILE A 44 -2.25 -2.80 7.34
N LEU A 45 -2.43 -2.99 6.04
CA LEU A 45 -1.35 -3.28 5.10
C LEU A 45 -0.89 -1.98 4.46
N GLU A 46 0.41 -1.67 4.57
CA GLU A 46 1.03 -0.59 3.81
C GLU A 46 1.76 -1.17 2.62
N TRP A 47 1.42 -0.75 1.39
CA TRP A 47 2.23 -1.08 0.22
C TRP A 47 3.21 0.06 -0.06
N ARG A 48 4.48 -0.22 0.10
CA ARG A 48 5.59 0.69 -0.21
C ARG A 48 5.89 0.63 -1.70
N GLY A 49 5.19 1.46 -2.48
CA GLY A 49 5.33 1.51 -3.93
C GLY A 49 6.69 1.98 -4.42
N ASP A 50 7.45 2.69 -3.58
CA ASP A 50 8.80 3.13 -3.93
C ASP A 50 9.79 1.97 -4.10
N HIS A 51 9.49 0.79 -3.58
CA HIS A 51 10.28 -0.43 -3.81
C HIS A 51 9.89 -1.15 -5.11
N PHE A 52 8.74 -0.83 -5.69
CA PHE A 52 8.22 -1.51 -6.87
C PHE A 52 8.89 -0.97 -8.14
N ALA A 53 9.62 -1.83 -8.85
CA ALA A 53 10.43 -1.40 -10.00
C ALA A 53 9.59 -0.79 -11.13
N ALA A 54 8.38 -1.31 -11.36
CA ALA A 54 7.48 -0.84 -12.41
C ALA A 54 6.47 0.21 -11.93
N VAL A 55 6.79 0.97 -10.89
CA VAL A 55 5.88 1.94 -10.28
C VAL A 55 5.44 3.06 -11.25
N THR A 56 6.20 3.31 -12.30
CA THR A 56 5.83 4.29 -13.34
C THR A 56 4.93 3.70 -14.44
N ASP A 57 4.68 2.39 -14.42
CA ASP A 57 3.78 1.72 -15.34
C ASP A 57 2.42 1.54 -14.67
N SER A 58 1.42 2.32 -15.10
CA SER A 58 0.07 2.31 -14.50
C SER A 58 -0.58 0.94 -14.55
N ALA A 59 -0.37 0.18 -15.63
CA ALA A 59 -0.95 -1.16 -15.75
C ALA A 59 -0.34 -2.12 -14.74
N ALA A 60 0.98 -2.04 -14.51
CA ALA A 60 1.67 -2.86 -13.51
C ALA A 60 1.23 -2.51 -12.10
N VAL A 61 1.08 -1.23 -11.80
CA VAL A 61 0.59 -0.77 -10.49
C VAL A 61 -0.83 -1.26 -10.24
N LEU A 62 -1.70 -1.14 -11.23
CA LEU A 62 -3.09 -1.61 -11.12
C LEU A 62 -3.15 -3.12 -10.86
N GLU A 63 -2.33 -3.89 -11.55
CA GLU A 63 -2.28 -5.35 -11.37
C GLU A 63 -1.82 -5.72 -9.96
N ALA A 64 -0.80 -5.03 -9.45
CA ALA A 64 -0.33 -5.22 -8.07
C ALA A 64 -1.43 -4.88 -7.06
N LEU A 65 -2.14 -3.78 -7.26
CA LEU A 65 -3.26 -3.38 -6.38
C LEU A 65 -4.39 -4.39 -6.38
N LYS A 66 -4.76 -4.90 -7.56
CA LYS A 66 -5.77 -5.95 -7.67
C LYS A 66 -5.35 -7.21 -6.93
N THR A 67 -4.09 -7.58 -7.04
CA THR A 67 -3.52 -8.74 -6.34
C THR A 67 -3.60 -8.56 -4.84
N LEU A 68 -3.21 -7.40 -4.33
CA LEU A 68 -3.26 -7.09 -2.90
C LEU A 68 -4.68 -7.04 -2.37
N ARG A 69 -5.60 -6.40 -3.10
CA ARG A 69 -6.99 -6.32 -2.66
C ARG A 69 -7.66 -7.69 -2.64
N ALA A 70 -7.35 -8.55 -3.60
CA ALA A 70 -7.87 -9.93 -3.63
C ALA A 70 -7.33 -10.75 -2.44
N ALA A 71 -6.07 -10.54 -2.08
CA ALA A 71 -5.45 -11.22 -0.94
C ALA A 71 -5.98 -10.73 0.41
N PHE A 72 -6.31 -9.44 0.51
CA PHE A 72 -6.74 -8.80 1.75
C PHE A 72 -8.04 -8.00 1.53
N PRO A 73 -9.17 -8.69 1.26
CA PRO A 73 -10.41 -8.00 0.89
C PRO A 73 -10.99 -7.13 2.00
N ASN A 74 -10.70 -7.45 3.25
CA ASN A 74 -11.30 -6.78 4.41
C ASN A 74 -10.34 -5.91 5.21
N LYS A 75 -9.05 -5.90 4.87
CA LYS A 75 -8.08 -5.07 5.58
C LYS A 75 -7.91 -3.73 4.87
N PRO A 76 -7.76 -2.62 5.61
CA PRO A 76 -7.34 -1.37 5.01
C PRO A 76 -6.00 -1.53 4.29
N ILE A 77 -5.89 -0.94 3.10
CA ILE A 77 -4.65 -0.88 2.34
C ILE A 77 -4.23 0.58 2.22
N LEU A 78 -3.05 0.88 2.71
CA LEU A 78 -2.42 2.19 2.63
C LEU A 78 -1.35 2.14 1.55
N PHE A 79 -1.50 2.95 0.50
CA PHE A 79 -0.45 3.08 -0.51
C PHE A 79 0.51 4.20 -0.09
N THR A 80 1.80 3.90 -0.08
CA THR A 80 2.84 4.86 0.26
C THR A 80 3.92 4.84 -0.81
N PHE A 81 4.22 6.01 -1.38
CA PHE A 81 5.45 6.21 -2.12
C PHE A 81 6.32 7.14 -1.27
N ARG A 82 7.30 6.56 -0.59
CA ARG A 82 8.24 7.35 0.22
C ARG A 82 9.27 7.99 -0.70
N SER A 83 9.40 9.31 -0.65
CA SER A 83 10.37 10.02 -1.47
C SER A 83 11.80 9.66 -1.07
N LYS A 84 12.73 9.80 -2.01
CA LYS A 84 14.14 9.51 -1.74
C LYS A 84 14.72 10.43 -0.66
N HIS A 85 14.26 11.65 -0.57
CA HIS A 85 14.63 12.62 0.47
C HIS A 85 14.26 12.14 1.87
N GLU A 86 13.26 11.29 1.98
CA GLU A 86 12.76 10.73 3.24
C GLU A 86 13.24 9.30 3.47
N GLY A 87 14.20 8.83 2.68
CA GLY A 87 14.76 7.48 2.80
C GLY A 87 14.10 6.43 1.93
N GLY A 88 13.34 6.86 0.91
CA GLY A 88 12.72 5.94 -0.05
C GLY A 88 13.70 5.36 -1.05
N GLU A 89 13.27 4.32 -1.76
CA GLU A 89 14.11 3.57 -2.70
C GLU A 89 14.15 4.17 -4.11
N ALA A 90 13.10 4.92 -4.50
CA ALA A 90 12.99 5.48 -5.83
C ALA A 90 12.73 6.97 -5.79
N GLU A 91 13.05 7.64 -6.88
CA GLU A 91 12.86 9.08 -7.02
C GLU A 91 11.88 9.36 -8.15
N LEU A 92 10.91 10.24 -7.86
CA LEU A 92 9.97 10.76 -8.84
C LEU A 92 10.01 12.29 -8.78
N THR A 93 9.70 12.95 -9.89
CA THR A 93 9.42 14.39 -9.86
C THR A 93 8.17 14.62 -9.02
N ASP A 94 7.98 15.85 -8.52
CA ASP A 94 6.79 16.19 -7.75
C ASP A 94 5.51 15.96 -8.55
N ASP A 95 5.51 16.30 -9.84
CA ASP A 95 4.36 16.09 -10.72
C ASP A 95 4.04 14.60 -10.90
N ASP A 96 5.05 13.77 -11.11
CA ASP A 96 4.88 12.32 -11.25
C ASP A 96 4.43 11.67 -9.94
N TYR A 97 4.96 12.14 -8.81
CA TYR A 97 4.54 11.69 -7.48
C TYR A 97 3.07 11.98 -7.24
N ILE A 98 2.62 13.20 -7.53
CA ILE A 98 1.22 13.58 -7.39
C ILE A 98 0.33 12.76 -8.33
N ALA A 99 0.73 12.63 -9.60
CA ALA A 99 -0.02 11.86 -10.59
C ALA A 99 -0.16 10.39 -10.18
N LEU A 100 0.89 9.78 -9.67
CA LEU A 100 0.87 8.40 -9.19
C LEU A 100 -0.14 8.23 -8.04
N ASN A 101 -0.09 9.10 -7.05
CA ASN A 101 -1.00 9.02 -5.90
C ASN A 101 -2.46 9.22 -6.31
N ILE A 102 -2.73 10.15 -7.22
CA ILE A 102 -4.08 10.36 -7.76
C ILE A 102 -4.55 9.12 -8.51
N ALA A 103 -3.73 8.56 -9.39
CA ALA A 103 -4.08 7.37 -10.15
C ALA A 103 -4.38 6.17 -9.25
N VAL A 104 -3.58 5.96 -8.20
CA VAL A 104 -3.80 4.91 -7.22
C VAL A 104 -5.11 5.13 -6.48
N ALA A 105 -5.37 6.35 -6.01
CA ALA A 105 -6.61 6.67 -5.30
C ALA A 105 -7.85 6.46 -6.17
N GLU A 106 -7.77 6.81 -7.45
CA GLU A 106 -8.89 6.67 -8.39
C GLU A 106 -9.24 5.21 -8.70
N THR A 107 -8.36 4.25 -8.43
CA THR A 107 -8.66 2.83 -8.64
C THR A 107 -9.76 2.32 -7.71
N GLY A 108 -9.95 2.96 -6.57
CA GLY A 108 -10.87 2.49 -5.53
C GLY A 108 -10.38 1.23 -4.79
N LEU A 109 -9.14 0.81 -5.02
CA LEU A 109 -8.58 -0.41 -4.43
C LEU A 109 -7.81 -0.15 -3.13
N VAL A 110 -7.51 1.10 -2.82
CA VAL A 110 -6.83 1.51 -1.58
C VAL A 110 -7.79 2.32 -0.70
N ASP A 111 -7.46 2.40 0.58
CA ASP A 111 -8.25 3.11 1.59
C ASP A 111 -7.58 4.39 2.08
#